data_0ea793a0052c50d6ae69fd506e3be72f
#
_entry.id   0ea793a0052c50d6ae69fd506e3be72f
#
_cell.length_a   1.000
_cell.length_b   1.000
_cell.length_c   1.000
_cell.angle_alpha   90.00
_cell.angle_beta   90.00
_cell.angle_gamma   90.00
#
_symmetry.space_group_name_H-M   'P 1'
#
loop_
_entity.id
_entity.type
_entity.pdbx_description
1 polymer ?
#
loop_
_entity_poly.entity_id
_entity_poly.type
_entity_poly.pdbx_seq_one_letter_code
_entity_poly.pdbx_strand_id
1 'polypeptide(L)'
;VNSYRSFISRSANVFMKILFGLTGMKDYSCGFRAYRVKKIKDAVKVFGNNFLQMRGFGFTSTLEIIIKLNLLGCRFAEVPFGLRYDQKVTESKMVSGTTMLGYIVMSALYHLPCSGWRTYKKLLSGLGDKSVDEIAKEYLKIKSSKSIPSRFGA
;
A
#
# COMPACT_ATOMS: atom_id res chain seq x y z
N VAL A 1 3.29 18.84 -19.61
CA VAL A 1 3.81 17.88 -18.60
C VAL A 1 5.13 17.35 -19.12
N ASN A 2 6.19 17.42 -18.31
CA ASN A 2 7.53 16.99 -18.71
C ASN A 2 7.51 15.49 -19.02
N SER A 3 7.85 15.09 -20.24
CA SER A 3 7.82 13.70 -20.73
C SER A 3 8.56 12.73 -19.80
N TYR A 4 9.64 13.20 -19.16
CA TYR A 4 10.40 12.46 -18.16
C TYR A 4 9.57 12.08 -16.93
N ARG A 5 8.75 12.99 -16.40
CA ARG A 5 7.88 12.70 -15.25
C ARG A 5 6.80 11.67 -15.58
N SER A 6 6.24 11.76 -16.79
CA SER A 6 5.25 10.79 -17.25
C SER A 6 5.86 9.39 -17.41
N PHE A 7 7.09 9.32 -17.92
CA PHE A 7 7.82 8.06 -18.05
C PHE A 7 8.09 7.41 -16.68
N ILE A 8 8.62 8.17 -15.72
CA ILE A 8 8.88 7.66 -14.35
C ILE A 8 7.58 7.19 -13.68
N SER A 9 6.51 7.97 -13.78
CA SER A 9 5.22 7.60 -13.20
C SER A 9 4.67 6.31 -13.81
N ARG A 10 4.74 6.16 -15.13
CA ARG A 10 4.30 4.93 -15.82
C ARG A 10 5.14 3.72 -15.41
N SER A 11 6.46 3.87 -15.37
CA SER A 11 7.38 2.80 -14.95
C SER A 11 7.11 2.36 -13.52
N ALA A 12 6.92 3.31 -12.59
CA ALA A 12 6.57 3.02 -11.21
C ALA A 12 5.22 2.29 -11.10
N ASN A 13 4.22 2.70 -11.87
CA ASN A 13 2.91 2.05 -11.88
C ASN A 13 2.99 0.61 -12.39
N VAL A 14 3.73 0.36 -13.48
CA VAL A 14 3.96 -0.99 -14.02
C VAL A 14 4.69 -1.86 -13.01
N PHE A 15 5.76 -1.33 -12.42
CA PHE A 15 6.54 -2.01 -11.39
C PHE A 15 5.68 -2.43 -10.19
N MET A 16 4.85 -1.52 -9.68
CA MET A 16 3.96 -1.80 -8.56
C MET A 16 2.87 -2.80 -8.89
N LYS A 17 2.31 -2.73 -10.11
CA LYS A 17 1.33 -3.70 -10.58
C LYS A 17 1.89 -5.12 -10.62
N ILE A 18 3.10 -5.28 -11.12
CA ILE A 18 3.78 -6.59 -11.21
C ILE A 18 4.12 -7.11 -9.81
N LEU A 19 4.72 -6.29 -8.96
CA LEU A 19 5.17 -6.73 -7.63
C LEU A 19 4.02 -7.07 -6.69
N PHE A 20 2.96 -6.28 -6.68
CA PHE A 20 1.88 -6.43 -5.69
C PHE A 20 0.59 -7.02 -6.25
N GLY A 21 0.56 -7.36 -7.56
CA GLY A 21 -0.61 -7.94 -8.20
C GLY A 21 -1.84 -7.03 -8.13
N LEU A 22 -1.65 -5.72 -8.16
CA LEU A 22 -2.73 -4.75 -8.04
C LEU A 22 -3.54 -4.70 -9.34
N THR A 23 -4.85 -4.83 -9.21
CA THR A 23 -5.79 -4.78 -10.33
C THR A 23 -6.86 -3.72 -10.12
N GLY A 24 -7.52 -3.28 -11.18
CA GLY A 24 -8.62 -2.31 -11.10
C GLY A 24 -8.19 -0.84 -11.07
N MET A 25 -6.89 -0.56 -11.11
CA MET A 25 -6.36 0.81 -11.13
C MET A 25 -5.21 0.94 -12.13
N LYS A 26 -5.04 2.14 -12.69
CA LYS A 26 -3.96 2.51 -13.61
C LYS A 26 -2.94 3.43 -12.95
N ASP A 27 -3.38 4.25 -11.98
CA ASP A 27 -2.52 5.19 -11.27
C ASP A 27 -2.49 4.89 -9.76
N TYR A 28 -1.33 4.44 -9.31
CA TYR A 28 -1.05 4.15 -7.89
C TYR A 28 -0.42 5.33 -7.16
N SER A 29 -0.02 6.37 -7.88
CA SER A 29 0.64 7.55 -7.32
C SER A 29 -0.33 8.65 -6.89
N CYS A 30 -1.56 8.63 -7.37
CA CYS A 30 -2.58 9.61 -7.05
C CYS A 30 -2.98 9.53 -5.57
N GLY A 31 -2.85 10.64 -4.85
CA GLY A 31 -3.25 10.75 -3.43
C GLY A 31 -4.74 11.06 -3.23
N PHE A 32 -5.44 11.47 -4.29
CA PHE A 32 -6.87 11.80 -4.21
C PHE A 32 -7.72 10.52 -4.29
N ARG A 33 -8.19 10.05 -3.14
CA ARG A 33 -8.86 8.75 -3.01
C ARG A 33 -9.99 8.78 -2.00
N ALA A 34 -11.03 8.01 -2.28
CA ALA A 34 -12.13 7.75 -1.35
C ALA A 34 -12.10 6.28 -0.91
N TYR A 35 -12.33 6.03 0.36
CA TYR A 35 -12.35 4.70 0.94
C TYR A 35 -13.66 4.45 1.70
N ARG A 36 -14.19 3.24 1.60
CA ARG A 36 -15.28 2.83 2.49
C ARG A 36 -14.73 2.67 3.90
N VAL A 37 -15.26 3.42 4.87
CA VAL A 37 -14.81 3.45 6.26
C VAL A 37 -14.77 2.05 6.88
N LYS A 38 -15.75 1.19 6.58
CA LYS A 38 -15.77 -0.21 7.04
C LYS A 38 -14.49 -0.94 6.63
N LYS A 39 -14.05 -0.81 5.37
CA LYS A 39 -12.85 -1.49 4.86
C LYS A 39 -11.56 -0.98 5.51
N ILE A 40 -11.49 0.31 5.82
CA ILE A 40 -10.37 0.86 6.59
C ILE A 40 -10.38 0.32 8.02
N LYS A 41 -11.54 0.28 8.68
CA LYS A 41 -11.65 -0.30 10.03
C LYS A 41 -11.25 -1.78 10.05
N ASP A 42 -11.68 -2.56 9.06
CA ASP A 42 -11.30 -3.97 8.89
C ASP A 42 -9.77 -4.10 8.72
N ALA A 43 -9.16 -3.24 7.90
CA ALA A 43 -7.72 -3.23 7.70
C ALA A 43 -6.94 -2.86 8.97
N VAL A 44 -7.38 -1.84 9.68
CA VAL A 44 -6.78 -1.46 10.98
C VAL A 44 -6.92 -2.61 12.00
N LYS A 45 -8.04 -3.30 12.02
CA LYS A 45 -8.28 -4.44 12.91
C LYS A 45 -7.33 -5.60 12.61
N VAL A 46 -7.10 -5.91 11.33
CA VAL A 46 -6.19 -7.00 10.91
C VAL A 46 -4.73 -6.62 11.11
N PHE A 47 -4.32 -5.44 10.65
CA PHE A 47 -2.90 -5.06 10.63
C PHE A 47 -2.43 -4.32 11.88
N GLY A 48 -3.35 -3.75 12.67
CA GLY A 48 -3.03 -2.99 13.87
C GLY A 48 -2.04 -1.86 13.60
N ASN A 49 -1.03 -1.75 14.43
CA ASN A 49 0.04 -0.74 14.29
C ASN A 49 0.85 -0.89 12.99
N ASN A 50 0.79 -2.05 12.33
CA ASN A 50 1.46 -2.29 11.07
C ASN A 50 0.63 -1.84 9.86
N PHE A 51 -0.53 -1.20 10.06
CA PHE A 51 -1.36 -0.73 8.96
C PHE A 51 -0.65 0.34 8.12
N LEU A 52 0.16 1.19 8.76
CA LEU A 52 0.99 2.21 8.10
C LEU A 52 2.41 2.15 8.64
N GLN A 53 3.30 1.44 7.94
CA GLN A 53 4.70 1.28 8.31
C GLN A 53 5.62 2.30 7.60
N MET A 54 5.21 2.76 6.43
CA MET A 54 6.01 3.62 5.55
C MET A 54 5.80 5.11 5.83
N ARG A 55 5.67 5.50 7.11
CA ARG A 55 5.56 6.90 7.53
C ARG A 55 6.88 7.62 7.23
N GLY A 56 6.80 8.84 6.70
CA GLY A 56 7.99 9.65 6.39
C GLY A 56 8.60 9.42 5.00
N PHE A 57 8.15 8.40 4.24
CA PHE A 57 8.63 8.13 2.88
C PHE A 57 7.71 8.74 1.80
N GLY A 58 7.35 10.01 1.95
CA GLY A 58 6.55 10.74 0.98
C GLY A 58 5.18 10.08 0.73
N PHE A 59 4.83 9.85 -0.54
CA PHE A 59 3.55 9.27 -0.93
C PHE A 59 3.46 7.74 -0.79
N THR A 60 4.49 7.08 -0.28
CA THR A 60 4.55 5.62 -0.16
C THR A 60 3.48 5.06 0.78
N SER A 61 3.10 5.79 1.82
CA SER A 61 2.03 5.40 2.74
C SER A 61 0.67 5.24 2.05
N THR A 62 0.37 6.07 1.04
CA THR A 62 -0.87 5.95 0.26
C THR A 62 -0.91 4.64 -0.53
N LEU A 63 0.21 4.26 -1.11
CA LEU A 63 0.35 2.99 -1.82
C LEU A 63 0.27 1.79 -0.86
N GLU A 64 0.85 1.91 0.32
CA GLU A 64 0.78 0.88 1.36
C GLU A 64 -0.67 0.56 1.77
N ILE A 65 -1.51 1.58 1.92
CA ILE A 65 -2.96 1.39 2.18
C ILE A 65 -3.58 0.55 1.07
N ILE A 66 -3.30 0.86 -0.20
CA ILE A 66 -3.86 0.13 -1.34
C ILE A 66 -3.44 -1.34 -1.31
N ILE A 67 -2.15 -1.60 -1.09
CA ILE A 67 -1.62 -2.96 -1.02
C ILE A 67 -2.33 -3.76 0.07
N LYS A 68 -2.51 -3.18 1.25
CA LYS A 68 -3.18 -3.85 2.37
C LYS A 68 -4.67 -4.05 2.14
N LEU A 69 -5.35 -3.09 1.54
CA LEU A 69 -6.75 -3.25 1.13
C LEU A 69 -6.91 -4.29 0.02
N ASN A 70 -5.96 -4.36 -0.93
CA ASN A 70 -5.96 -5.40 -1.97
C ASN A 70 -5.84 -6.80 -1.37
N LEU A 71 -4.99 -6.97 -0.37
CA LEU A 71 -4.86 -8.23 0.37
C LEU A 71 -6.15 -8.64 1.08
N LEU A 72 -6.93 -7.66 1.55
CA LEU A 72 -8.26 -7.89 2.14
C LEU A 72 -9.36 -8.09 1.07
N GLY A 73 -8.99 -8.35 -0.19
CA GLY A 73 -9.94 -8.60 -1.28
C GLY A 73 -10.78 -7.38 -1.67
N CYS A 74 -10.34 -6.16 -1.33
CA CYS A 74 -11.04 -4.95 -1.75
C CYS A 74 -10.91 -4.75 -3.25
N ARG A 75 -12.02 -4.42 -3.91
CA ARG A 75 -12.04 -4.01 -5.31
C ARG A 75 -11.85 -2.51 -5.42
N PHE A 76 -11.10 -2.09 -6.45
CA PHE A 76 -10.80 -0.71 -6.74
C PHE A 76 -11.43 -0.30 -8.07
N ALA A 77 -11.79 0.97 -8.17
CA ALA A 77 -12.24 1.60 -9.40
C ALA A 77 -11.64 2.99 -9.50
N GLU A 78 -11.47 3.48 -10.71
CA GLU A 78 -11.00 4.83 -10.99
C GLU A 78 -12.12 5.66 -11.58
N VAL A 79 -12.20 6.91 -11.14
CA VAL A 79 -13.05 7.93 -11.74
C VAL A 79 -12.13 8.96 -12.40
N PRO A 80 -12.18 9.13 -13.73
CA PRO A 80 -11.34 10.12 -14.40
C PRO A 80 -11.74 11.53 -13.96
N PHE A 81 -10.75 12.36 -13.69
CA PHE A 81 -10.96 13.78 -13.41
C PHE A 81 -9.88 14.63 -14.06
N GLY A 82 -10.24 15.84 -14.44
CA GLY A 82 -9.31 16.80 -15.06
C GLY A 82 -8.51 17.54 -14.01
N LEU A 83 -7.18 17.42 -14.06
CA LEU A 83 -6.29 18.21 -13.23
C LEU A 83 -6.12 19.62 -13.80
N ARG A 84 -6.55 20.62 -13.06
CA ARG A 84 -6.40 22.02 -13.44
C ARG A 84 -5.02 22.55 -13.05
N TYR A 85 -4.03 22.29 -13.90
CA TYR A 85 -2.66 22.77 -13.71
C TYR A 85 -2.53 24.29 -13.85
N ASP A 86 -3.49 24.95 -14.50
CA ASP A 86 -3.60 26.40 -14.63
C ASP A 86 -3.74 27.12 -13.29
N GLN A 87 -4.33 26.45 -12.30
CA GLN A 87 -4.51 26.99 -10.95
C GLN A 87 -3.36 26.66 -9.98
N LYS A 88 -2.33 26.00 -10.45
CA LYS A 88 -1.21 25.63 -9.62
C LYS A 88 -0.23 26.78 -9.44
N VAL A 89 -0.31 27.46 -8.30
CA VAL A 89 0.54 28.62 -7.96
C VAL A 89 1.89 28.19 -7.34
N THR A 90 1.97 26.97 -6.79
CA THR A 90 3.16 26.51 -6.07
C THR A 90 3.86 25.36 -6.78
N GLU A 91 5.16 25.23 -6.57
CA GLU A 91 5.93 24.08 -7.01
C GLU A 91 5.45 22.77 -6.37
N SER A 92 5.82 21.65 -6.98
CA SER A 92 5.45 20.34 -6.46
C SER A 92 6.22 20.05 -5.17
N LYS A 93 5.51 19.85 -4.06
CA LYS A 93 6.09 19.42 -2.78
C LYS A 93 6.57 17.96 -2.77
N MET A 94 6.38 17.24 -3.88
CA MET A 94 6.80 15.86 -3.99
C MET A 94 8.32 15.77 -4.16
N VAL A 95 9.00 15.26 -3.14
CA VAL A 95 10.42 14.89 -3.21
C VAL A 95 10.50 13.52 -3.87
N SER A 96 10.80 13.51 -5.17
CA SER A 96 10.82 12.28 -5.98
C SER A 96 11.80 11.23 -5.44
N GLY A 97 12.96 11.67 -4.95
CA GLY A 97 13.98 10.78 -4.37
C GLY A 97 13.48 10.02 -3.13
N THR A 98 12.83 10.72 -2.20
CA THR A 98 12.28 10.10 -0.98
C THR A 98 11.17 9.10 -1.31
N THR A 99 10.31 9.42 -2.27
CA THR A 99 9.25 8.52 -2.71
C THR A 99 9.82 7.29 -3.42
N MET A 100 10.83 7.46 -4.27
CA MET A 100 11.50 6.35 -4.95
C MET A 100 12.18 5.41 -3.95
N LEU A 101 12.91 5.96 -2.98
CA LEU A 101 13.50 5.19 -1.88
C LEU A 101 12.41 4.44 -1.11
N GLY A 102 11.28 5.08 -0.82
CA GLY A 102 10.14 4.46 -0.16
C GLY A 102 9.59 3.26 -0.94
N TYR A 103 9.53 3.34 -2.27
CA TYR A 103 9.10 2.21 -3.12
C TYR A 103 10.08 1.04 -3.07
N ILE A 104 11.38 1.32 -3.09
CA ILE A 104 12.43 0.28 -2.97
C ILE A 104 12.34 -0.39 -1.60
N VAL A 105 12.30 0.41 -0.52
CA VAL A 105 12.22 -0.10 0.86
C VAL A 105 10.95 -0.93 1.05
N MET A 106 9.81 -0.46 0.56
CA MET A 106 8.54 -1.18 0.64
C MET A 106 8.59 -2.50 -0.14
N SER A 107 9.17 -2.48 -1.34
CA SER A 107 9.34 -3.69 -2.16
C SER A 107 10.22 -4.70 -1.45
N ALA A 108 11.34 -4.26 -0.87
CA ALA A 108 12.20 -5.11 -0.07
C ALA A 108 11.47 -5.65 1.17
N LEU A 109 10.79 -4.78 1.92
CA LEU A 109 10.05 -5.17 3.12
C LEU A 109 8.99 -6.25 2.85
N TYR A 110 8.32 -6.17 1.71
CA TYR A 110 7.20 -7.07 1.40
C TYR A 110 7.59 -8.31 0.60
N HIS A 111 8.74 -8.33 -0.06
CA HIS A 111 9.17 -9.47 -0.90
C HIS A 111 10.33 -10.27 -0.32
N LEU A 112 11.12 -9.70 0.60
CA LEU A 112 12.20 -10.44 1.23
C LEU A 112 11.66 -11.61 2.08
N PRO A 113 12.32 -12.77 2.08
CA PRO A 113 11.88 -13.96 2.81
C PRO A 113 11.68 -13.73 4.30
N CYS A 114 12.47 -12.83 4.88
CA CYS A 114 12.48 -12.51 6.31
C CYS A 114 11.34 -11.58 6.76
N SER A 115 10.58 -11.00 5.82
CA SER A 115 9.61 -9.94 6.12
C SER A 115 8.28 -10.44 6.72
N GLY A 116 8.02 -11.73 6.67
CA GLY A 116 6.74 -12.31 7.05
C GLY A 116 5.59 -12.02 6.07
N TRP A 117 5.83 -11.21 5.03
CA TRP A 117 4.81 -10.82 4.06
C TRP A 117 4.21 -11.99 3.27
N ARG A 118 5.02 -12.99 2.92
CA ARG A 118 4.54 -14.22 2.27
C ARG A 118 3.56 -14.98 3.17
N THR A 119 3.82 -14.98 4.48
CA THR A 119 2.93 -15.58 5.47
C THR A 119 1.62 -14.79 5.54
N TYR A 120 1.67 -13.47 5.51
CA TYR A 120 0.49 -12.61 5.40
C TYR A 120 -0.32 -12.90 4.16
N LYS A 121 0.32 -12.94 3.01
CA LYS A 121 -0.35 -13.19 1.74
C LYS A 121 -1.05 -14.55 1.76
N LYS A 122 -0.41 -15.58 2.30
CA LYS A 122 -0.99 -16.93 2.44
C LYS A 122 -2.16 -16.93 3.43
N LEU A 123 -2.04 -16.24 4.57
CA LEU A 123 -3.11 -16.13 5.56
C LEU A 123 -4.33 -15.41 4.99
N LEU A 124 -4.10 -14.34 4.25
CA LEU A 124 -5.14 -13.49 3.69
C LEU A 124 -5.75 -14.04 2.41
N SER A 125 -5.07 -14.93 1.68
CA SER A 125 -5.67 -15.64 0.54
C SER A 125 -6.78 -16.63 0.96
N GLY A 126 -6.83 -17.02 2.24
CA GLY A 126 -7.93 -17.77 2.85
C GLY A 126 -9.13 -16.94 3.30
N LEU A 127 -9.18 -15.65 2.98
CA LEU A 127 -10.23 -14.71 3.40
C LEU A 127 -11.62 -14.98 2.82
N GLY A 128 -11.72 -15.79 1.77
CA GLY A 128 -13.03 -16.13 1.18
C GLY A 128 -13.97 -16.80 2.17
N ASP A 129 -13.42 -17.54 3.14
CA ASP A 129 -14.16 -18.40 4.04
C ASP A 129 -14.13 -17.97 5.52
N LYS A 130 -13.27 -17.00 5.88
CA LYS A 130 -13.07 -16.57 7.27
C LYS A 130 -13.56 -15.15 7.52
N SER A 131 -14.06 -14.90 8.72
CA SER A 131 -14.42 -13.56 9.16
C SER A 131 -13.18 -12.70 9.43
N VAL A 132 -13.31 -11.37 9.35
CA VAL A 132 -12.23 -10.41 9.65
C VAL A 132 -11.68 -10.61 11.07
N ASP A 133 -12.54 -10.99 12.01
CA ASP A 133 -12.18 -11.23 13.41
C ASP A 133 -11.33 -12.47 13.60
N GLU A 134 -11.64 -13.54 12.90
CA GLU A 134 -10.84 -14.77 12.92
C GLU A 134 -9.46 -14.54 12.33
N ILE A 135 -9.38 -13.79 11.23
CA ILE A 135 -8.11 -13.45 10.59
C ILE A 135 -7.25 -12.56 11.49
N ALA A 136 -7.85 -11.56 12.13
CA ALA A 136 -7.13 -10.71 13.07
C ALA A 136 -6.54 -11.52 14.23
N LYS A 137 -7.30 -12.48 14.79
CA LYS A 137 -6.81 -13.38 15.83
C LYS A 137 -5.69 -14.30 15.34
N GLU A 138 -5.86 -14.90 14.18
CA GLU A 138 -4.85 -15.79 13.58
C GLU A 138 -3.56 -15.03 13.25
N TYR A 139 -3.69 -13.79 12.75
CA TYR A 139 -2.57 -12.90 12.55
C TYR A 139 -1.80 -12.58 13.83
N LEU A 140 -2.50 -12.21 14.89
CA LEU A 140 -1.88 -11.93 16.18
C LEU A 140 -1.14 -13.16 16.74
N LYS A 141 -1.73 -14.36 16.57
CA LYS A 141 -1.11 -15.62 16.97
C LYS A 141 0.18 -15.90 16.21
N ILE A 142 0.20 -15.67 14.88
CA ILE A 142 1.42 -15.82 14.07
C ILE A 142 2.47 -14.78 14.44
N LYS A 143 2.06 -13.54 14.70
CA LYS A 143 2.97 -12.48 15.12
C LYS A 143 3.61 -12.79 16.46
N SER A 144 2.87 -13.31 17.42
CA SER A 144 3.40 -13.70 18.74
C SER A 144 4.34 -14.90 18.66
N SER A 145 4.07 -15.86 17.76
CA SER A 145 4.90 -17.07 17.62
C SER A 145 6.20 -16.82 16.87
N LYS A 146 6.28 -15.79 16.02
CA LYS A 146 7.45 -15.52 15.15
C LYS A 146 8.20 -14.27 15.53
N SER A 147 8.09 -13.71 16.74
CA SER A 147 8.89 -12.53 17.14
C SER A 147 9.28 -11.63 15.93
N ILE A 148 8.28 -11.25 15.12
CA ILE A 148 8.52 -10.37 13.98
C ILE A 148 8.89 -9.02 14.59
N PRO A 149 10.14 -8.55 14.47
CA PRO A 149 10.53 -7.31 15.10
C PRO A 149 9.61 -6.21 14.59
N SER A 150 9.06 -5.44 15.48
CA SER A 150 8.43 -4.13 15.20
C SER A 150 9.53 -3.16 14.75
N ARG A 151 10.14 -3.44 13.59
CA ARG A 151 11.16 -2.59 13.00
C ARG A 151 10.44 -1.40 12.40
N PHE A 152 10.58 -0.28 12.97
CA PHE A 152 10.06 1.05 12.63
C PHE A 152 8.82 1.48 13.44
N GLY A 153 9.00 1.79 14.72
CA GLY A 153 7.96 2.45 15.45
C GLY A 153 8.18 2.54 16.94
N ALA A 154 9.00 3.44 17.36
CA ALA A 154 8.81 4.24 18.55
C ALA A 154 8.57 5.66 18.09
#